data_e52f3bd1afb4eb6fc5a4a21cbb812cb1
#
_entry.id   e52f3bd1afb4eb6fc5a4a21cbb812cb1
#
_cell.length_a   1.000
_cell.length_b   1.000
_cell.length_c   1.000
_cell.angle_alpha   90.00
_cell.angle_beta   90.00
_cell.angle_gamma   90.00
#
_symmetry.space_group_name_H-M   'P 1'
#
loop_
_entity.id
_entity.type
_entity.pdbx_description
1 polymer ?
#
loop_
_entity_poly.entity_id
_entity_poly.type
_entity_poly.pdbx_seq_one_letter_code
_entity_poly.pdbx_strand_id
1 'polypeptide(L)'
;MAADEALALASDALERGRWEEARAGFEAALGRQESADALLGLADALFWLGDGPGCVSRLERAYAVLRQDARVPDAVMSAIWLSALYKKTLGNQSACSGWAARAARLLDEPGAAELRGWVAWARAFEATAPPRAVAFAERALAHARDVGDADLELCALGELGTTLVAVDRVEEGLALVDEAMAATLAGEYGSRDTVVAAICSMVQACDRAADLGRVRDWCRVADEFMRAYGCPFLFADCRMRYGRVLLMTGHWEDAGRELTAAARVAPPDSDYHVRALASLAELRVRQGRVEDADALLLPLADLQPVRPAAAAVRHARGEHAVAAAILARCIDGCEPSDPEAVPALALRVDVELGRGDLAAAERAAGALASLAADRKSVV
;
A
#
# COMPACT_ATOMS: atom_id res chain seq x y z
N MET A 1 -2.36 39.98 7.39
CA MET A 1 -1.37 38.91 7.45
C MET A 1 -0.67 38.85 6.09
N ALA A 2 0.64 38.98 6.04
CA ALA A 2 1.41 38.84 4.79
C ALA A 2 1.34 37.38 4.28
N ALA A 3 1.64 37.14 2.97
CA ALA A 3 1.63 35.78 2.43
C ALA A 3 2.65 34.88 3.16
N ASP A 4 3.83 35.42 3.44
CA ASP A 4 4.89 34.73 4.18
C ASP A 4 4.49 34.35 5.62
N GLU A 5 3.74 35.23 6.29
CA GLU A 5 3.24 34.95 7.65
C GLU A 5 2.19 33.83 7.64
N ALA A 6 1.31 33.79 6.63
CA ALA A 6 0.33 32.72 6.46
C ALA A 6 1.02 31.38 6.15
N LEU A 7 2.05 31.41 5.31
CA LEU A 7 2.86 30.24 4.97
C LEU A 7 3.57 29.69 6.20
N ALA A 8 4.22 30.54 7.00
CA ALA A 8 4.92 30.12 8.21
C ALA A 8 3.98 29.49 9.25
N LEU A 9 2.78 30.08 9.47
CA LEU A 9 1.78 29.52 10.37
C LEU A 9 1.24 28.17 9.88
N ALA A 10 1.04 28.03 8.57
CA ALA A 10 0.59 26.78 7.99
C ALA A 10 1.66 25.67 8.12
N SER A 11 2.94 26.02 7.94
CA SER A 11 4.07 25.11 8.15
C SER A 11 4.19 24.66 9.60
N ASP A 12 4.05 25.57 10.57
CA ASP A 12 4.01 25.24 12.01
C ASP A 12 2.84 24.30 12.36
N ALA A 13 1.68 24.52 11.76
CA ALA A 13 0.52 23.63 11.93
C ALA A 13 0.81 22.24 11.35
N LEU A 14 1.44 22.15 10.18
CA LEU A 14 1.84 20.91 9.54
C LEU A 14 2.83 20.12 10.40
N GLU A 15 3.89 20.79 10.88
CA GLU A 15 4.89 20.18 11.78
C GLU A 15 4.29 19.62 13.07
N ARG A 16 3.23 20.24 13.57
CA ARG A 16 2.51 19.78 14.78
C ARG A 16 1.41 18.75 14.50
N GLY A 17 1.23 18.29 13.27
CA GLY A 17 0.19 17.34 12.89
C GLY A 17 -1.23 17.92 12.91
N ARG A 18 -1.38 19.25 12.83
CA ARG A 18 -2.69 19.93 12.79
C ARG A 18 -3.13 20.08 11.31
N TRP A 19 -3.45 18.95 10.71
CA TRP A 19 -3.60 18.81 9.25
C TRP A 19 -4.64 19.72 8.63
N GLU A 20 -5.84 19.86 9.24
CA GLU A 20 -6.91 20.71 8.75
C GLU A 20 -6.54 22.22 8.84
N GLU A 21 -5.84 22.61 9.90
CA GLU A 21 -5.34 23.96 10.07
C GLU A 21 -4.24 24.27 9.05
N ALA A 22 -3.32 23.33 8.83
CA ALA A 22 -2.28 23.43 7.81
C ALA A 22 -2.90 23.58 6.42
N ARG A 23 -3.86 22.72 6.06
CA ARG A 23 -4.59 22.79 4.79
C ARG A 23 -5.20 24.19 4.58
N ALA A 24 -5.99 24.65 5.53
CA ALA A 24 -6.64 25.96 5.42
C ALA A 24 -5.63 27.12 5.30
N GLY A 25 -4.51 27.02 6.00
CA GLY A 25 -3.43 28.02 5.94
C GLY A 25 -2.74 28.05 4.58
N PHE A 26 -2.39 26.88 4.01
CA PHE A 26 -1.78 26.80 2.67
C PHE A 26 -2.76 27.21 1.57
N GLU A 27 -4.04 26.86 1.66
CA GLU A 27 -5.07 27.32 0.72
C GLU A 27 -5.19 28.86 0.76
N ALA A 28 -5.16 29.46 1.94
CA ALA A 28 -5.18 30.91 2.10
C ALA A 28 -3.91 31.59 1.55
N ALA A 29 -2.75 30.96 1.68
CA ALA A 29 -1.49 31.45 1.09
C ALA A 29 -1.56 31.40 -0.43
N LEU A 30 -1.99 30.28 -1.01
CA LEU A 30 -2.17 30.09 -2.46
C LEU A 30 -3.21 31.04 -3.06
N GLY A 31 -4.26 31.40 -2.33
CA GLY A 31 -5.24 32.40 -2.76
C GLY A 31 -4.68 33.81 -2.90
N ARG A 32 -3.48 34.07 -2.33
CA ARG A 32 -2.77 35.37 -2.45
C ARG A 32 -1.67 35.31 -3.52
N GLN A 33 -0.84 34.29 -3.44
CA GLN A 33 0.28 34.09 -4.33
C GLN A 33 0.58 32.60 -4.48
N GLU A 34 0.67 32.12 -5.71
CA GLU A 34 1.11 30.76 -5.97
C GLU A 34 2.61 30.64 -5.69
N SER A 35 2.99 29.63 -4.88
CA SER A 35 4.38 29.29 -4.61
C SER A 35 4.55 27.80 -4.51
N ALA A 36 5.75 27.30 -4.83
CA ALA A 36 6.08 25.88 -4.72
C ALA A 36 5.92 25.40 -3.28
N ASP A 37 6.37 26.18 -2.28
CA ASP A 37 6.33 25.80 -0.88
C ASP A 37 4.90 25.68 -0.34
N ALA A 38 3.99 26.57 -0.74
CA ALA A 38 2.59 26.46 -0.37
C ALA A 38 1.90 25.27 -1.06
N LEU A 39 2.27 24.94 -2.28
CA LEU A 39 1.75 23.77 -3.01
C LEU A 39 2.25 22.45 -2.38
N LEU A 40 3.54 22.38 -2.01
CA LEU A 40 4.13 21.24 -1.34
C LEU A 40 3.49 21.03 0.04
N GLY A 41 3.38 22.08 0.85
CA GLY A 41 2.75 21.99 2.17
C GLY A 41 1.26 21.62 2.09
N LEU A 42 0.53 22.13 1.09
CA LEU A 42 -0.86 21.70 0.87
C LEU A 42 -0.94 20.24 0.44
N ALA A 43 -0.04 19.79 -0.43
CA ALA A 43 0.01 18.38 -0.84
C ALA A 43 0.25 17.45 0.36
N ASP A 44 1.18 17.81 1.25
CA ASP A 44 1.46 17.06 2.47
C ASP A 44 0.25 17.06 3.42
N ALA A 45 -0.38 18.21 3.67
CA ALA A 45 -1.59 18.27 4.49
C ALA A 45 -2.72 17.39 3.94
N LEU A 46 -2.94 17.39 2.61
CA LEU A 46 -3.93 16.55 1.93
C LEU A 46 -3.57 15.07 2.02
N PHE A 47 -2.29 14.72 1.95
CA PHE A 47 -1.81 13.35 2.15
C PHE A 47 -2.23 12.83 3.53
N TRP A 48 -1.93 13.57 4.60
CA TRP A 48 -2.29 13.20 5.97
C TRP A 48 -3.80 13.20 6.23
N LEU A 49 -4.57 13.99 5.50
CA LEU A 49 -6.05 13.97 5.53
C LEU A 49 -6.65 12.83 4.70
N GLY A 50 -5.83 12.07 3.96
CA GLY A 50 -6.26 10.95 3.13
C GLY A 50 -6.90 11.36 1.79
N ASP A 51 -6.71 12.61 1.36
CA ASP A 51 -7.10 13.08 0.03
C ASP A 51 -5.97 12.82 -0.98
N GLY A 52 -5.84 11.57 -1.39
CA GLY A 52 -4.81 11.17 -2.36
C GLY A 52 -4.88 11.87 -3.71
N PRO A 53 -6.07 11.98 -4.35
CA PRO A 53 -6.21 12.72 -5.60
C PRO A 53 -5.86 14.20 -5.46
N GLY A 54 -6.30 14.85 -4.40
CA GLY A 54 -5.97 16.23 -4.07
C GLY A 54 -4.46 16.43 -3.89
N CYS A 55 -3.81 15.55 -3.12
CA CYS A 55 -2.36 15.53 -2.92
C CYS A 55 -1.62 15.44 -4.25
N VAL A 56 -1.96 14.46 -5.10
CA VAL A 56 -1.33 14.28 -6.43
C VAL A 56 -1.46 15.55 -7.27
N SER A 57 -2.66 16.13 -7.36
CA SER A 57 -2.90 17.34 -8.15
C SER A 57 -2.03 18.54 -7.69
N ARG A 58 -1.87 18.73 -6.36
CA ARG A 58 -1.03 19.80 -5.82
C ARG A 58 0.45 19.53 -6.04
N LEU A 59 0.88 18.27 -5.88
CA LEU A 59 2.27 17.90 -6.10
C LEU A 59 2.68 18.01 -7.58
N GLU A 60 1.78 17.69 -8.54
CA GLU A 60 2.01 17.94 -9.97
C GLU A 60 2.18 19.42 -10.27
N ARG A 61 1.34 20.27 -9.66
CA ARG A 61 1.47 21.71 -9.82
C ARG A 61 2.75 22.24 -9.18
N ALA A 62 3.10 21.76 -7.97
CA ALA A 62 4.36 22.08 -7.31
C ALA A 62 5.56 21.72 -8.20
N TYR A 63 5.58 20.52 -8.77
CA TYR A 63 6.62 20.10 -9.70
C TYR A 63 6.78 21.10 -10.89
N ALA A 64 5.68 21.55 -11.48
CA ALA A 64 5.74 22.49 -12.59
C ALA A 64 6.33 23.84 -12.17
N VAL A 65 5.95 24.38 -11.00
CA VAL A 65 6.50 25.63 -10.45
C VAL A 65 7.99 25.46 -10.11
N LEU A 66 8.37 24.36 -9.43
CA LEU A 66 9.76 24.06 -9.09
C LEU A 66 10.67 23.98 -10.32
N ARG A 67 10.15 23.44 -11.43
CA ARG A 67 10.89 23.43 -12.71
C ARG A 67 11.09 24.82 -13.29
N GLN A 68 10.09 25.72 -13.15
CA GLN A 68 10.21 27.12 -13.59
C GLN A 68 11.21 27.89 -12.71
N ASP A 69 11.21 27.60 -11.42
CA ASP A 69 12.08 28.26 -10.43
C ASP A 69 13.51 27.65 -10.38
N ALA A 70 13.81 26.69 -11.23
CA ALA A 70 15.07 25.93 -11.26
C ALA A 70 15.44 25.25 -9.91
N ARG A 71 14.45 24.95 -9.09
CA ARG A 71 14.60 24.19 -7.84
C ARG A 71 14.64 22.68 -8.14
N VAL A 72 15.75 22.24 -8.74
CA VAL A 72 15.90 20.89 -9.29
C VAL A 72 15.78 19.79 -8.23
N PRO A 73 16.43 19.86 -7.04
CA PRO A 73 16.31 18.84 -6.01
C PRO A 73 14.86 18.62 -5.57
N ASP A 74 14.12 19.70 -5.33
CA ASP A 74 12.72 19.61 -4.90
C ASP A 74 11.82 19.02 -6.00
N ALA A 75 12.11 19.35 -7.27
CA ALA A 75 11.42 18.76 -8.42
C ALA A 75 11.70 17.25 -8.54
N VAL A 76 12.93 16.80 -8.26
CA VAL A 76 13.26 15.36 -8.22
C VAL A 76 12.44 14.66 -7.13
N MET A 77 12.44 15.20 -5.92
CA MET A 77 11.67 14.62 -4.81
C MET A 77 10.17 14.60 -5.10
N SER A 78 9.61 15.68 -5.65
CA SER A 78 8.21 15.72 -6.09
C SER A 78 7.89 14.62 -7.11
N ALA A 79 8.78 14.39 -8.08
CA ALA A 79 8.59 13.34 -9.08
C ALA A 79 8.67 11.93 -8.47
N ILE A 80 9.53 11.72 -7.47
CA ILE A 80 9.65 10.46 -6.73
C ILE A 80 8.35 10.18 -5.96
N TRP A 81 7.85 11.15 -5.19
CA TRP A 81 6.60 11.00 -4.45
C TRP A 81 5.38 10.82 -5.37
N LEU A 82 5.33 11.54 -6.49
CA LEU A 82 4.30 11.31 -7.52
C LEU A 82 4.34 9.88 -8.05
N SER A 83 5.52 9.33 -8.32
CA SER A 83 5.67 7.94 -8.73
C SER A 83 5.06 6.98 -7.69
N ALA A 84 5.37 7.19 -6.40
CA ALA A 84 4.84 6.38 -5.33
C ALA A 84 3.31 6.49 -5.18
N LEU A 85 2.79 7.72 -5.15
CA LEU A 85 1.36 7.99 -4.99
C LEU A 85 0.54 7.43 -6.16
N TYR A 86 1.01 7.59 -7.39
CA TYR A 86 0.33 7.04 -8.57
C TYR A 86 0.19 5.52 -8.49
N LYS A 87 1.21 4.81 -8.00
CA LYS A 87 1.13 3.36 -7.83
C LYS A 87 0.29 2.95 -6.62
N LYS A 88 0.62 3.48 -5.44
CA LYS A 88 0.08 2.98 -4.16
C LYS A 88 -1.32 3.52 -3.81
N THR A 89 -1.68 4.69 -4.33
CA THR A 89 -2.98 5.30 -4.05
C THR A 89 -3.92 5.17 -5.24
N LEU A 90 -3.42 5.43 -6.46
CA LEU A 90 -4.25 5.47 -7.65
C LEU A 90 -4.17 4.19 -8.50
N GLY A 91 -3.30 3.24 -8.19
CA GLY A 91 -3.15 1.99 -8.95
C GLY A 91 -2.64 2.18 -10.38
N ASN A 92 -2.04 3.34 -10.71
CA ASN A 92 -1.62 3.69 -12.07
C ASN A 92 -0.13 3.42 -12.31
N GLN A 93 0.19 2.22 -12.77
CA GLN A 93 1.57 1.81 -13.05
C GLN A 93 2.23 2.63 -14.16
N SER A 94 1.49 3.04 -15.20
CA SER A 94 2.06 3.82 -16.30
C SER A 94 2.51 5.21 -15.85
N ALA A 95 1.70 5.88 -15.03
CA ALA A 95 2.06 7.17 -14.46
C ALA A 95 3.23 7.04 -13.46
N CYS A 96 3.23 5.99 -12.63
CA CYS A 96 4.36 5.66 -11.74
C CYS A 96 5.67 5.57 -12.55
N SER A 97 5.71 4.76 -13.61
CA SER A 97 6.90 4.61 -14.46
C SER A 97 7.31 5.93 -15.14
N GLY A 98 6.34 6.71 -15.58
CA GLY A 98 6.58 8.02 -16.19
C GLY A 98 7.27 8.99 -15.23
N TRP A 99 6.79 9.09 -14.00
CA TRP A 99 7.36 9.97 -12.99
C TRP A 99 8.73 9.49 -12.50
N ALA A 100 8.94 8.19 -12.30
CA ALA A 100 10.26 7.62 -11.98
C ALA A 100 11.29 7.92 -13.08
N ALA A 101 10.89 7.83 -14.35
CA ALA A 101 11.75 8.18 -15.48
C ALA A 101 12.06 9.69 -15.53
N ARG A 102 11.11 10.56 -15.13
CA ARG A 102 11.35 12.00 -15.02
C ARG A 102 12.35 12.31 -13.91
N ALA A 103 12.19 11.73 -12.72
CA ALA A 103 13.15 11.87 -11.63
C ALA A 103 14.57 11.46 -12.07
N ALA A 104 14.68 10.31 -12.74
CA ALA A 104 15.97 9.81 -13.21
C ALA A 104 16.68 10.75 -14.20
N ARG A 105 15.92 11.41 -15.11
CA ARG A 105 16.50 12.36 -16.05
C ARG A 105 16.99 13.65 -15.38
N LEU A 106 16.36 14.06 -14.30
CA LEU A 106 16.75 15.28 -13.58
C LEU A 106 18.06 15.11 -12.81
N LEU A 107 18.52 13.88 -12.57
CA LEU A 107 19.83 13.64 -11.93
C LEU A 107 21.01 14.21 -12.69
N ASP A 108 20.87 14.42 -14.01
CA ASP A 108 21.92 15.03 -14.84
C ASP A 108 21.98 16.54 -14.67
N GLU A 109 21.00 17.16 -14.00
CA GLU A 109 20.97 18.60 -13.75
C GLU A 109 21.75 18.96 -12.46
N PRO A 110 22.29 20.19 -12.39
CA PRO A 110 23.08 20.62 -11.23
C PRO A 110 22.30 20.52 -9.91
N GLY A 111 22.96 20.02 -8.86
CA GLY A 111 22.40 19.91 -7.51
C GLY A 111 21.55 18.66 -7.25
N ALA A 112 21.29 17.82 -8.26
CA ALA A 112 20.45 16.64 -8.10
C ALA A 112 21.22 15.33 -7.84
N ALA A 113 22.55 15.32 -8.02
CA ALA A 113 23.36 14.09 -7.95
C ALA A 113 23.28 13.35 -6.61
N GLU A 114 23.04 14.06 -5.52
CA GLU A 114 22.90 13.52 -4.17
C GLU A 114 21.60 12.69 -4.01
N LEU A 115 20.62 12.93 -4.85
CA LEU A 115 19.33 12.23 -4.83
C LEU A 115 19.33 10.89 -5.59
N ARG A 116 20.51 10.41 -6.04
CA ARG A 116 20.63 9.14 -6.79
C ARG A 116 20.08 7.93 -6.05
N GLY A 117 20.20 7.91 -4.74
CA GLY A 117 19.64 6.86 -3.89
C GLY A 117 18.12 6.88 -3.86
N TRP A 118 17.51 8.05 -3.71
CA TRP A 118 16.07 8.25 -3.79
C TRP A 118 15.50 7.87 -5.16
N VAL A 119 16.20 8.23 -6.24
CA VAL A 119 15.81 7.80 -7.59
C VAL A 119 15.96 6.28 -7.76
N ALA A 120 16.98 5.67 -7.16
CA ALA A 120 17.11 4.21 -7.16
C ALA A 120 15.93 3.56 -6.43
N TRP A 121 15.51 4.09 -5.28
CA TRP A 121 14.32 3.65 -4.57
C TRP A 121 13.05 3.77 -5.44
N ALA A 122 12.83 4.90 -6.11
CA ALA A 122 11.69 5.06 -7.01
C ALA A 122 11.71 4.06 -8.18
N ARG A 123 12.91 3.73 -8.68
CA ARG A 123 13.10 2.72 -9.74
C ARG A 123 12.87 1.29 -9.25
N ALA A 124 13.20 0.97 -7.98
CA ALA A 124 12.84 -0.30 -7.37
C ALA A 124 11.33 -0.46 -7.29
N PHE A 125 10.70 0.58 -6.81
CA PHE A 125 9.26 0.67 -6.64
C PHE A 125 8.47 0.57 -7.97
N GLU A 126 8.99 1.16 -9.05
CA GLU A 126 8.38 1.13 -10.39
C GLU A 126 8.56 -0.23 -11.07
N ALA A 127 9.65 -0.95 -10.78
CA ALA A 127 10.01 -2.14 -11.51
C ALA A 127 8.95 -3.25 -11.39
N THR A 128 8.59 -3.83 -12.53
CA THR A 128 7.67 -4.97 -12.61
C THR A 128 8.39 -6.31 -12.59
N ALA A 129 9.69 -6.31 -12.95
CA ALA A 129 10.55 -7.50 -12.91
C ALA A 129 11.25 -7.58 -11.55
N PRO A 130 10.95 -8.61 -10.71
CA PRO A 130 11.47 -8.68 -9.35
C PRO A 130 12.99 -8.61 -9.21
N PRO A 131 13.81 -9.29 -10.06
CA PRO A 131 15.28 -9.16 -9.95
C PRO A 131 15.78 -7.74 -10.17
N ARG A 132 15.10 -6.97 -11.02
CA ARG A 132 15.43 -5.56 -11.27
C ARG A 132 15.03 -4.68 -10.08
N ALA A 133 13.90 -4.96 -9.46
CA ALA A 133 13.46 -4.28 -8.25
C ALA A 133 14.46 -4.49 -7.10
N VAL A 134 14.90 -5.73 -6.87
CA VAL A 134 15.94 -6.05 -5.87
C VAL A 134 17.21 -5.25 -6.13
N ALA A 135 17.76 -5.28 -7.36
CA ALA A 135 18.99 -4.58 -7.68
C ALA A 135 18.92 -3.05 -7.47
N PHE A 136 17.76 -2.43 -7.73
CA PHE A 136 17.57 -1.02 -7.46
C PHE A 136 17.40 -0.72 -5.96
N ALA A 137 16.68 -1.56 -5.22
CA ALA A 137 16.49 -1.40 -3.78
C ALA A 137 17.81 -1.58 -3.02
N GLU A 138 18.64 -2.57 -3.39
CA GLU A 138 20.00 -2.74 -2.85
C GLU A 138 20.86 -1.50 -3.09
N ARG A 139 20.80 -0.90 -4.26
CA ARG A 139 21.52 0.34 -4.58
C ARG A 139 21.05 1.52 -3.76
N ALA A 140 19.73 1.64 -3.54
CA ALA A 140 19.16 2.68 -2.70
C ALA A 140 19.65 2.54 -1.26
N LEU A 141 19.59 1.33 -0.69
CA LEU A 141 20.05 1.03 0.67
C LEU A 141 21.56 1.29 0.85
N ALA A 142 22.38 0.83 -0.09
CA ALA A 142 23.81 1.06 -0.05
C ALA A 142 24.13 2.57 -0.07
N HIS A 143 23.44 3.34 -0.91
CA HIS A 143 23.64 4.78 -0.95
C HIS A 143 23.18 5.48 0.32
N ALA A 144 22.01 5.10 0.87
CA ALA A 144 21.51 5.66 2.12
C ALA A 144 22.53 5.53 3.26
N ARG A 145 23.10 4.34 3.40
CA ARG A 145 24.13 4.04 4.41
C ARG A 145 25.43 4.79 4.17
N ASP A 146 25.84 4.97 2.90
CA ASP A 146 27.07 5.69 2.53
C ASP A 146 26.98 7.20 2.88
N VAL A 147 25.81 7.81 2.70
CA VAL A 147 25.59 9.24 2.96
C VAL A 147 24.95 9.54 4.32
N GLY A 148 24.50 8.53 5.06
CA GLY A 148 23.83 8.70 6.35
C GLY A 148 22.42 9.29 6.23
N ASP A 149 21.69 8.98 5.14
CA ASP A 149 20.29 9.41 4.95
C ASP A 149 19.33 8.41 5.60
N ALA A 150 18.92 8.67 6.83
CA ALA A 150 18.06 7.81 7.62
C ALA A 150 16.68 7.60 6.98
N ASP A 151 16.11 8.63 6.37
CA ASP A 151 14.80 8.54 5.70
C ASP A 151 14.86 7.63 4.47
N LEU A 152 15.90 7.76 3.66
CA LEU A 152 16.12 6.87 2.53
C LEU A 152 16.42 5.43 3.00
N GLU A 153 17.17 5.27 4.09
CA GLU A 153 17.47 3.93 4.64
C GLU A 153 16.19 3.20 5.02
N LEU A 154 15.28 3.85 5.76
CA LEU A 154 13.98 3.26 6.13
C LEU A 154 13.16 2.87 4.90
N CYS A 155 13.05 3.76 3.92
CA CYS A 155 12.33 3.49 2.68
C CYS A 155 12.97 2.34 1.88
N ALA A 156 14.31 2.29 1.82
CA ALA A 156 15.04 1.27 1.08
C ALA A 156 15.00 -0.11 1.76
N LEU A 157 15.10 -0.16 3.09
CA LEU A 157 14.93 -1.40 3.88
C LEU A 157 13.53 -1.99 3.65
N GLY A 158 12.49 -1.15 3.73
CA GLY A 158 11.12 -1.58 3.51
C GLY A 158 10.88 -2.09 2.09
N GLU A 159 11.35 -1.38 1.07
CA GLU A 159 11.17 -1.77 -0.34
C GLU A 159 11.99 -3.02 -0.69
N LEU A 160 13.24 -3.12 -0.23
CA LEU A 160 14.07 -4.31 -0.44
C LEU A 160 13.44 -5.52 0.27
N GLY A 161 13.02 -5.36 1.52
CA GLY A 161 12.36 -6.41 2.27
C GLY A 161 11.10 -6.93 1.57
N THR A 162 10.22 -6.03 1.15
CA THR A 162 9.00 -6.37 0.41
C THR A 162 9.30 -7.09 -0.90
N THR A 163 10.35 -6.65 -1.61
CA THR A 163 10.74 -7.22 -2.90
C THR A 163 11.39 -8.60 -2.73
N LEU A 164 12.20 -8.80 -1.68
CA LEU A 164 12.80 -10.10 -1.36
C LEU A 164 11.72 -11.14 -1.01
N VAL A 165 10.72 -10.77 -0.21
CA VAL A 165 9.55 -11.63 0.04
C VAL A 165 8.84 -11.98 -1.27
N ALA A 166 8.81 -11.07 -2.24
CA ALA A 166 8.18 -11.31 -3.55
C ALA A 166 8.94 -12.31 -4.44
N VAL A 167 10.24 -12.53 -4.16
CA VAL A 167 11.09 -13.50 -4.88
C VAL A 167 11.43 -14.71 -4.00
N ASP A 168 10.57 -15.03 -3.04
CA ASP A 168 10.67 -16.18 -2.12
C ASP A 168 11.87 -16.18 -1.17
N ARG A 169 12.61 -15.05 -1.04
CA ARG A 169 13.63 -14.82 -0.01
C ARG A 169 12.98 -14.26 1.26
N VAL A 170 12.04 -15.04 1.81
CA VAL A 170 11.10 -14.56 2.82
C VAL A 170 11.80 -14.14 4.11
N GLU A 171 12.65 -14.98 4.69
CA GLU A 171 13.38 -14.71 5.94
C GLU A 171 14.24 -13.44 5.84
N GLU A 172 15.00 -13.30 4.75
CA GLU A 172 15.83 -12.12 4.52
C GLU A 172 14.98 -10.86 4.38
N GLY A 173 13.87 -10.95 3.61
CA GLY A 173 12.98 -9.82 3.41
C GLY A 173 12.31 -9.37 4.70
N LEU A 174 11.82 -10.31 5.51
CA LEU A 174 11.19 -10.00 6.79
C LEU A 174 12.20 -9.44 7.81
N ALA A 175 13.45 -9.90 7.80
CA ALA A 175 14.50 -9.34 8.67
C ALA A 175 14.79 -7.87 8.37
N LEU A 176 14.82 -7.47 7.08
CA LEU A 176 14.99 -6.06 6.69
C LEU A 176 13.79 -5.20 7.09
N VAL A 177 12.60 -5.74 6.98
CA VAL A 177 11.37 -5.06 7.41
C VAL A 177 11.37 -4.87 8.94
N ASP A 178 11.82 -5.87 9.70
CA ASP A 178 11.98 -5.75 11.15
C ASP A 178 13.02 -4.68 11.52
N GLU A 179 14.14 -4.60 10.78
CA GLU A 179 15.16 -3.56 10.96
C GLU A 179 14.56 -2.17 10.74
N ALA A 180 13.80 -1.97 9.64
CA ALA A 180 13.12 -0.70 9.36
C ALA A 180 12.13 -0.31 10.47
N MET A 181 11.36 -1.27 10.97
CA MET A 181 10.42 -1.01 12.07
C MET A 181 11.11 -0.68 13.38
N ALA A 182 12.24 -1.36 13.68
CA ALA A 182 13.03 -1.08 14.87
C ALA A 182 13.62 0.34 14.83
N ALA A 183 14.21 0.76 13.70
CA ALA A 183 14.72 2.11 13.49
C ALA A 183 13.61 3.17 13.59
N THR A 184 12.43 2.88 13.05
CA THR A 184 11.23 3.72 13.20
C THR A 184 10.89 3.95 14.69
N LEU A 185 10.89 2.89 15.50
CA LEU A 185 10.61 2.99 16.94
C LEU A 185 11.72 3.69 17.73
N ALA A 186 12.96 3.58 17.26
CA ALA A 186 14.09 4.30 17.83
C ALA A 186 14.06 5.81 17.51
N GLY A 187 13.16 6.26 16.63
CA GLY A 187 13.07 7.65 16.19
C GLY A 187 14.16 8.03 15.17
N GLU A 188 14.74 7.06 14.48
CA GLU A 188 15.79 7.25 13.49
C GLU A 188 15.21 7.68 12.13
N TYR A 189 14.51 8.80 12.11
CA TYR A 189 13.90 9.38 10.89
C TYR A 189 13.83 10.90 10.98
N GLY A 190 13.88 11.57 9.84
CA GLY A 190 13.65 13.02 9.71
C GLY A 190 12.22 13.35 9.31
N SER A 191 11.57 12.48 8.51
CA SER A 191 10.22 12.67 8.01
C SER A 191 9.24 11.61 8.52
N ARG A 192 8.04 12.06 8.91
CA ARG A 192 6.94 11.16 9.27
C ARG A 192 6.41 10.33 8.09
N ASP A 193 6.55 10.84 6.88
CA ASP A 193 6.11 10.14 5.67
C ASP A 193 6.91 8.87 5.42
N THR A 194 8.19 8.86 5.81
CA THR A 194 9.05 7.67 5.72
C THR A 194 8.66 6.61 6.74
N VAL A 195 8.18 7.02 7.92
CA VAL A 195 7.56 6.12 8.91
C VAL A 195 6.32 5.43 8.30
N VAL A 196 5.46 6.19 7.63
CA VAL A 196 4.29 5.61 6.92
C VAL A 196 4.74 4.63 5.84
N ALA A 197 5.79 4.95 5.09
CA ALA A 197 6.34 4.06 4.06
C ALA A 197 6.88 2.76 4.68
N ALA A 198 7.60 2.83 5.79
CA ALA A 198 8.11 1.66 6.52
C ALA A 198 6.98 0.75 7.04
N ILE A 199 5.97 1.33 7.69
CA ILE A 199 4.79 0.60 8.18
C ILE A 199 4.04 -0.05 7.01
N CYS A 200 3.84 0.66 5.90
CA CYS A 200 3.18 0.10 4.72
C CYS A 200 3.99 -1.06 4.10
N SER A 201 5.30 -0.95 4.06
CA SER A 201 6.18 -2.03 3.57
C SER A 201 6.10 -3.26 4.49
N MET A 202 6.07 -3.05 5.81
CA MET A 202 5.87 -4.13 6.79
C MET A 202 4.55 -4.87 6.54
N VAL A 203 3.44 -4.14 6.40
CA VAL A 203 2.13 -4.76 6.13
C VAL A 203 2.14 -5.53 4.82
N GLN A 204 2.75 -4.99 3.75
CA GLN A 204 2.83 -5.66 2.46
C GLN A 204 3.68 -6.93 2.49
N ALA A 205 4.86 -6.87 3.10
CA ALA A 205 5.76 -8.01 3.23
C ALA A 205 5.09 -9.14 4.04
N CYS A 206 4.50 -8.81 5.19
CA CYS A 206 3.84 -9.77 6.05
C CYS A 206 2.53 -10.35 5.44
N ASP A 207 1.72 -9.52 4.73
CA ASP A 207 0.53 -10.02 4.00
C ASP A 207 0.95 -11.04 2.94
N ARG A 208 2.02 -10.75 2.20
CA ARG A 208 2.57 -11.67 1.18
C ARG A 208 3.18 -12.94 1.79
N ALA A 209 3.89 -12.81 2.91
CA ALA A 209 4.46 -13.95 3.64
C ALA A 209 3.40 -14.75 4.42
N ALA A 210 2.15 -14.25 4.51
CA ALA A 210 1.09 -14.75 5.37
C ALA A 210 1.47 -14.76 6.87
N ASP A 211 2.39 -13.87 7.29
CA ASP A 211 2.80 -13.71 8.69
C ASP A 211 1.92 -12.68 9.42
N LEU A 212 0.68 -13.08 9.70
CA LEU A 212 -0.29 -12.24 10.40
C LEU A 212 0.10 -11.98 11.87
N GLY A 213 0.91 -12.85 12.45
CA GLY A 213 1.45 -12.69 13.80
C GLY A 213 2.36 -11.46 13.88
N ARG A 214 3.30 -11.35 12.95
CA ARG A 214 4.25 -10.23 12.85
C ARG A 214 3.54 -8.89 12.60
N VAL A 215 2.53 -8.85 11.71
CA VAL A 215 1.72 -7.63 11.52
C VAL A 215 1.08 -7.19 12.83
N ARG A 216 0.44 -8.11 13.55
CA ARG A 216 -0.22 -7.80 14.83
C ARG A 216 0.78 -7.26 15.86
N ASP A 217 1.95 -7.89 15.96
CA ASP A 217 2.96 -7.52 16.94
C ASP A 217 3.55 -6.13 16.62
N TRP A 218 3.88 -5.83 15.38
CA TRP A 218 4.36 -4.52 14.97
C TRP A 218 3.30 -3.44 15.04
N CYS A 219 2.04 -3.71 14.63
CA CYS A 219 0.96 -2.73 14.74
C CYS A 219 0.68 -2.36 16.21
N ARG A 220 0.77 -3.32 17.13
CA ARG A 220 0.62 -3.04 18.56
C ARG A 220 1.69 -2.10 19.09
N VAL A 221 2.92 -2.26 18.63
CA VAL A 221 4.06 -1.41 19.04
C VAL A 221 3.97 -0.04 18.38
N ALA A 222 3.54 0.04 17.12
CA ALA A 222 3.35 1.29 16.38
C ALA A 222 2.07 2.06 16.78
N ASP A 223 1.24 1.50 17.68
CA ASP A 223 -0.07 2.05 18.05
C ASP A 223 0.00 3.50 18.63
N GLU A 224 1.09 3.85 19.31
CA GLU A 224 1.30 5.21 19.80
C GLU A 224 1.46 6.22 18.67
N PHE A 225 2.27 5.89 17.66
CA PHE A 225 2.42 6.71 16.47
C PHE A 225 1.08 6.82 15.71
N MET A 226 0.38 5.71 15.55
CA MET A 226 -0.91 5.66 14.88
C MET A 226 -1.95 6.55 15.55
N ARG A 227 -1.98 6.58 16.89
CA ARG A 227 -2.89 7.43 17.66
C ARG A 227 -2.49 8.89 17.64
N ALA A 228 -1.19 9.20 17.66
CA ALA A 228 -0.70 10.57 17.67
C ALA A 228 -0.97 11.31 16.35
N TYR A 229 -0.86 10.64 15.22
CA TYR A 229 -0.92 11.26 13.88
C TYR A 229 -2.11 10.81 13.03
N GLY A 230 -3.01 10.00 13.57
CA GLY A 230 -4.11 9.40 12.83
C GLY A 230 -3.71 8.06 12.19
N CYS A 231 -4.45 7.62 11.18
CA CYS A 231 -4.16 6.35 10.52
C CYS A 231 -2.88 6.44 9.68
N PRO A 232 -1.83 5.65 9.98
CA PRO A 232 -0.57 5.69 9.24
C PRO A 232 -0.69 5.03 7.85
N PHE A 233 -1.75 4.25 7.61
CA PHE A 233 -1.97 3.57 6.33
C PHE A 233 -2.69 4.51 5.36
N LEU A 234 -1.99 5.55 4.90
CA LEU A 234 -2.56 6.56 4.01
C LEU A 234 -2.67 6.06 2.56
N PHE A 235 -1.83 5.11 2.16
CA PHE A 235 -1.92 4.49 0.85
C PHE A 235 -3.10 3.50 0.79
N ALA A 236 -3.89 3.59 -0.26
CA ALA A 236 -5.04 2.72 -0.47
C ALA A 236 -4.69 1.22 -0.44
N ASP A 237 -3.55 0.82 -1.07
CA ASP A 237 -3.03 -0.54 -1.04
C ASP A 237 -2.76 -1.03 0.39
N CYS A 238 -2.01 -0.25 1.17
CA CYS A 238 -1.63 -0.65 2.53
C CYS A 238 -2.85 -0.71 3.46
N ARG A 239 -3.76 0.25 3.35
CA ARG A 239 -5.01 0.28 4.11
C ARG A 239 -5.89 -0.92 3.79
N MET A 240 -5.99 -1.30 2.52
CA MET A 240 -6.72 -2.50 2.08
C MET A 240 -6.09 -3.77 2.65
N ARG A 241 -4.75 -3.92 2.58
CA ARG A 241 -4.04 -5.08 3.12
C ARG A 241 -4.17 -5.17 4.63
N TYR A 242 -4.01 -4.07 5.35
CA TYR A 242 -4.19 -4.03 6.79
C TYR A 242 -5.62 -4.40 7.19
N GLY A 243 -6.62 -3.89 6.47
CA GLY A 243 -8.02 -4.28 6.65
C GLY A 243 -8.25 -5.79 6.47
N ARG A 244 -7.56 -6.42 5.51
CA ARG A 244 -7.57 -7.88 5.33
C ARG A 244 -6.93 -8.62 6.51
N VAL A 245 -5.79 -8.14 6.99
CA VAL A 245 -5.14 -8.71 8.19
C VAL A 245 -6.08 -8.66 9.39
N LEU A 246 -6.71 -7.52 9.63
CA LEU A 246 -7.71 -7.36 10.71
C LEU A 246 -8.91 -8.30 10.53
N LEU A 247 -9.38 -8.48 9.29
CA LEU A 247 -10.43 -9.45 8.98
C LEU A 247 -10.03 -10.88 9.35
N MET A 248 -8.83 -11.30 8.96
CA MET A 248 -8.31 -12.64 9.20
C MET A 248 -8.02 -12.91 10.68
N THR A 249 -7.64 -11.88 11.44
CA THR A 249 -7.36 -11.96 12.89
C THR A 249 -8.59 -11.74 13.77
N GLY A 250 -9.77 -11.52 13.19
CA GLY A 250 -11.03 -11.40 13.93
C GLY A 250 -11.35 -10.00 14.45
N HIS A 251 -10.56 -8.98 14.11
CA HIS A 251 -10.80 -7.57 14.46
C HIS A 251 -11.77 -6.93 13.46
N TRP A 252 -12.99 -7.45 13.40
CA TRP A 252 -13.96 -7.16 12.33
C TRP A 252 -14.44 -5.71 12.27
N GLU A 253 -14.53 -5.02 13.40
CA GLU A 253 -14.92 -3.62 13.43
C GLU A 253 -13.86 -2.75 12.78
N ASP A 254 -12.60 -2.95 13.18
CA ASP A 254 -11.44 -2.24 12.64
C ASP A 254 -11.24 -2.57 11.15
N ALA A 255 -11.37 -3.85 10.78
CA ALA A 255 -11.35 -4.29 9.39
C ALA A 255 -12.38 -3.53 8.54
N GLY A 256 -13.61 -3.40 9.03
CA GLY A 256 -14.67 -2.65 8.35
C GLY A 256 -14.33 -1.18 8.16
N ARG A 257 -13.71 -0.54 9.15
CA ARG A 257 -13.27 0.86 9.05
C ARG A 257 -12.18 1.04 8.00
N GLU A 258 -11.13 0.21 8.07
CA GLU A 258 -9.99 0.30 7.15
C GLU A 258 -10.35 -0.03 5.70
N LEU A 259 -11.13 -1.09 5.48
CA LEU A 259 -11.57 -1.47 4.13
C LEU A 259 -12.52 -0.43 3.51
N THR A 260 -13.42 0.15 4.31
CA THR A 260 -14.29 1.24 3.86
C THR A 260 -13.47 2.49 3.49
N ALA A 261 -12.47 2.82 4.31
CA ALA A 261 -11.59 3.95 4.05
C ALA A 261 -10.71 3.71 2.81
N ALA A 262 -10.19 2.48 2.62
CA ALA A 262 -9.45 2.10 1.42
C ALA A 262 -10.29 2.28 0.15
N ALA A 263 -11.52 1.76 0.16
CA ALA A 263 -12.45 1.89 -0.97
C ALA A 263 -12.81 3.35 -1.28
N ARG A 264 -12.86 4.23 -0.26
CA ARG A 264 -13.15 5.65 -0.45
C ARG A 264 -11.98 6.44 -1.04
N VAL A 265 -10.74 6.10 -0.65
CA VAL A 265 -9.53 6.81 -1.10
C VAL A 265 -9.13 6.36 -2.50
N ALA A 266 -9.28 5.07 -2.82
CA ALA A 266 -8.93 4.53 -4.12
C ALA A 266 -9.95 4.95 -5.20
N PRO A 267 -9.50 5.25 -6.44
CA PRO A 267 -10.41 5.48 -7.56
C PRO A 267 -11.36 4.29 -7.78
N PRO A 268 -12.64 4.53 -8.15
CA PRO A 268 -13.65 3.48 -8.27
C PRO A 268 -13.31 2.34 -9.25
N ASP A 269 -12.50 2.63 -10.26
CA ASP A 269 -12.05 1.70 -11.30
C ASP A 269 -10.68 1.05 -11.00
N SER A 270 -10.06 1.41 -9.87
CA SER A 270 -8.76 0.86 -9.48
C SER A 270 -8.88 -0.55 -8.88
N ASP A 271 -7.84 -1.37 -9.08
CA ASP A 271 -7.75 -2.70 -8.46
C ASP A 271 -7.86 -2.64 -6.93
N TYR A 272 -7.32 -1.60 -6.29
CA TYR A 272 -7.40 -1.42 -4.84
C TYR A 272 -8.83 -1.18 -4.34
N HIS A 273 -9.62 -0.40 -5.07
CA HIS A 273 -11.03 -0.18 -4.76
C HIS A 273 -11.82 -1.50 -4.84
N VAL A 274 -11.62 -2.23 -5.94
CA VAL A 274 -12.28 -3.52 -6.19
C VAL A 274 -11.91 -4.54 -5.11
N ARG A 275 -10.63 -4.68 -4.77
CA ARG A 275 -10.17 -5.59 -3.73
C ARG A 275 -10.63 -5.19 -2.32
N ALA A 276 -10.70 -3.89 -2.02
CA ALA A 276 -11.23 -3.41 -0.75
C ALA A 276 -12.72 -3.76 -0.60
N LEU A 277 -13.53 -3.59 -1.66
CA LEU A 277 -14.93 -3.97 -1.66
C LEU A 277 -15.13 -5.50 -1.59
N ALA A 278 -14.28 -6.28 -2.27
CA ALA A 278 -14.31 -7.74 -2.17
C ALA A 278 -14.04 -8.22 -0.73
N SER A 279 -13.03 -7.65 -0.07
CA SER A 279 -12.71 -7.96 1.33
C SER A 279 -13.81 -7.49 2.30
N LEU A 280 -14.45 -6.34 2.01
CA LEU A 280 -15.58 -5.85 2.79
C LEU A 280 -16.81 -6.77 2.63
N ALA A 281 -17.04 -7.29 1.43
CA ALA A 281 -18.11 -8.28 1.20
C ALA A 281 -17.83 -9.60 1.95
N GLU A 282 -16.57 -10.07 1.96
CA GLU A 282 -16.20 -11.24 2.78
C GLU A 282 -16.47 -10.99 4.27
N LEU A 283 -16.11 -9.80 4.79
CA LEU A 283 -16.44 -9.41 6.16
C LEU A 283 -17.96 -9.46 6.41
N ARG A 284 -18.77 -8.96 5.49
CA ARG A 284 -20.24 -9.01 5.61
C ARG A 284 -20.78 -10.44 5.63
N VAL A 285 -20.23 -11.34 4.79
CA VAL A 285 -20.57 -12.78 4.85
C VAL A 285 -20.24 -13.36 6.22
N ARG A 286 -19.06 -13.11 6.77
CA ARG A 286 -18.67 -13.60 8.11
C ARG A 286 -19.54 -13.04 9.24
N GLN A 287 -20.11 -11.83 9.05
CA GLN A 287 -21.07 -11.22 9.97
C GLN A 287 -22.53 -11.72 9.78
N GLY A 288 -22.78 -12.63 8.84
CA GLY A 288 -24.13 -13.09 8.48
C GLY A 288 -24.93 -12.10 7.64
N ARG A 289 -24.33 -11.02 7.17
CA ARG A 289 -24.96 -9.94 6.38
C ARG A 289 -24.81 -10.23 4.88
N VAL A 290 -25.33 -11.35 4.44
CA VAL A 290 -25.10 -11.89 3.08
C VAL A 290 -25.67 -10.98 1.99
N GLU A 291 -26.81 -10.34 2.23
CA GLU A 291 -27.44 -9.44 1.25
C GLU A 291 -26.63 -8.14 1.08
N ASP A 292 -26.05 -7.63 2.16
CA ASP A 292 -25.15 -6.47 2.08
C ASP A 292 -23.86 -6.81 1.30
N ALA A 293 -23.35 -8.04 1.47
CA ALA A 293 -22.21 -8.51 0.69
C ALA A 293 -22.52 -8.61 -0.80
N ASP A 294 -23.67 -9.17 -1.15
CA ASP A 294 -24.11 -9.30 -2.55
C ASP A 294 -24.27 -7.91 -3.21
N ALA A 295 -24.89 -6.96 -2.48
CA ALA A 295 -25.08 -5.59 -2.96
C ALA A 295 -23.74 -4.87 -3.26
N LEU A 296 -22.70 -5.10 -2.44
CA LEU A 296 -21.36 -4.55 -2.67
C LEU A 296 -20.71 -5.12 -3.94
N LEU A 297 -20.96 -6.39 -4.27
CA LEU A 297 -20.31 -7.08 -5.38
C LEU A 297 -21.08 -6.92 -6.70
N LEU A 298 -22.37 -6.59 -6.67
CA LEU A 298 -23.21 -6.52 -7.85
C LEU A 298 -22.63 -5.63 -8.97
N PRO A 299 -22.11 -4.41 -8.69
CA PRO A 299 -21.52 -3.56 -9.72
C PRO A 299 -20.20 -4.10 -10.29
N LEU A 300 -19.59 -5.09 -9.63
CA LEU A 300 -18.25 -5.58 -9.90
C LEU A 300 -18.25 -7.05 -10.36
N ALA A 301 -19.42 -7.64 -10.64
CA ALA A 301 -19.62 -9.07 -10.80
C ALA A 301 -18.73 -9.73 -11.89
N ASP A 302 -18.33 -8.98 -12.91
CA ASP A 302 -17.51 -9.46 -14.03
C ASP A 302 -16.00 -9.43 -13.73
N LEU A 303 -15.59 -8.75 -12.66
CA LEU A 303 -14.17 -8.55 -12.35
C LEU A 303 -13.57 -9.77 -11.63
N GLN A 304 -12.36 -10.13 -12.02
CA GLN A 304 -11.66 -11.30 -11.45
C GLN A 304 -11.42 -11.20 -9.94
N PRO A 305 -10.98 -10.06 -9.37
CA PRO A 305 -10.68 -9.97 -7.93
C PRO A 305 -11.86 -10.19 -6.99
N VAL A 306 -13.10 -10.03 -7.46
CA VAL A 306 -14.29 -10.22 -6.60
C VAL A 306 -14.81 -11.66 -6.61
N ARG A 307 -14.34 -12.52 -7.48
CA ARG A 307 -14.87 -13.90 -7.63
C ARG A 307 -14.81 -14.73 -6.35
N PRO A 308 -13.73 -14.73 -5.54
CA PRO A 308 -13.72 -15.46 -4.27
C PRO A 308 -14.80 -14.98 -3.30
N ALA A 309 -14.98 -13.66 -3.17
CA ALA A 309 -16.04 -13.09 -2.32
C ALA A 309 -17.43 -13.41 -2.85
N ALA A 310 -17.64 -13.38 -4.18
CA ALA A 310 -18.90 -13.80 -4.80
C ALA A 310 -19.19 -15.29 -4.54
N ALA A 311 -18.18 -16.16 -4.59
CA ALA A 311 -18.32 -17.57 -4.23
C ALA A 311 -18.70 -17.74 -2.76
N ALA A 312 -18.13 -16.94 -1.84
CA ALA A 312 -18.50 -16.95 -0.43
C ALA A 312 -19.96 -16.56 -0.21
N VAL A 313 -20.46 -15.55 -0.92
CA VAL A 313 -21.89 -15.19 -0.90
C VAL A 313 -22.77 -16.33 -1.37
N ARG A 314 -22.43 -16.99 -2.50
CA ARG A 314 -23.20 -18.14 -3.02
C ARG A 314 -23.17 -19.32 -2.05
N HIS A 315 -22.01 -19.60 -1.45
CA HIS A 315 -21.88 -20.63 -0.43
C HIS A 315 -22.77 -20.35 0.80
N ALA A 316 -22.76 -19.13 1.30
CA ALA A 316 -23.57 -18.71 2.44
C ALA A 316 -25.09 -18.82 2.17
N ARG A 317 -25.51 -18.72 0.90
CA ARG A 317 -26.89 -18.95 0.47
C ARG A 317 -27.24 -20.42 0.23
N GLY A 318 -26.29 -21.35 0.43
CA GLY A 318 -26.48 -22.78 0.13
C GLY A 318 -26.34 -23.14 -1.35
N GLU A 319 -25.97 -22.19 -2.21
CA GLU A 319 -25.79 -22.38 -3.66
C GLU A 319 -24.41 -22.98 -3.97
N HIS A 320 -24.06 -24.09 -3.30
CA HIS A 320 -22.71 -24.66 -3.31
C HIS A 320 -22.21 -25.04 -4.71
N ALA A 321 -23.10 -25.49 -5.61
CA ALA A 321 -22.71 -25.83 -6.97
C ALA A 321 -22.25 -24.61 -7.77
N VAL A 322 -22.91 -23.46 -7.59
CA VAL A 322 -22.53 -22.20 -8.22
C VAL A 322 -21.22 -21.68 -7.64
N ALA A 323 -21.07 -21.73 -6.31
CA ALA A 323 -19.83 -21.36 -5.63
C ALA A 323 -18.63 -22.19 -6.14
N ALA A 324 -18.80 -23.51 -6.27
CA ALA A 324 -17.77 -24.40 -6.78
C ALA A 324 -17.36 -24.06 -8.21
N ALA A 325 -18.31 -23.73 -9.09
CA ALA A 325 -18.02 -23.33 -10.46
C ALA A 325 -17.26 -21.99 -10.56
N ILE A 326 -17.57 -21.03 -9.68
CA ILE A 326 -16.85 -19.75 -9.59
C ILE A 326 -15.40 -20.02 -9.13
N LEU A 327 -15.20 -20.80 -8.07
CA LEU A 327 -13.88 -21.08 -7.52
C LEU A 327 -13.01 -21.89 -8.48
N ALA A 328 -13.57 -22.81 -9.26
CA ALA A 328 -12.83 -23.51 -10.29
C ALA A 328 -12.18 -22.53 -11.26
N ARG A 329 -12.94 -21.55 -11.78
CA ARG A 329 -12.40 -20.53 -12.68
C ARG A 329 -11.36 -19.59 -12.03
N CYS A 330 -11.41 -19.42 -10.71
CA CYS A 330 -10.38 -18.67 -10.00
C CYS A 330 -9.07 -19.45 -9.95
N ILE A 331 -9.15 -20.73 -9.62
CA ILE A 331 -7.99 -21.62 -9.42
C ILE A 331 -7.34 -21.97 -10.77
N ASP A 332 -8.15 -22.29 -11.80
CA ASP A 332 -7.66 -22.61 -13.13
C ASP A 332 -6.89 -21.44 -13.82
N GLY A 333 -7.09 -20.22 -13.34
CA GLY A 333 -6.39 -19.01 -13.82
C GLY A 333 -5.11 -18.66 -13.05
N CYS A 334 -4.77 -19.42 -12.00
CA CYS A 334 -3.58 -19.20 -11.18
C CYS A 334 -2.48 -20.22 -11.50
N GLU A 335 -1.23 -19.80 -11.38
CA GLU A 335 -0.11 -20.75 -11.36
C GLU A 335 -0.21 -21.66 -10.11
N PRO A 336 0.23 -22.93 -10.18
CA PRO A 336 0.13 -23.87 -9.06
C PRO A 336 0.79 -23.40 -7.75
N SER A 337 1.78 -22.51 -7.83
CA SER A 337 2.52 -21.94 -6.70
C SER A 337 2.02 -20.55 -6.29
N ASP A 338 0.97 -20.03 -6.92
CA ASP A 338 0.49 -18.66 -6.68
C ASP A 338 -0.17 -18.53 -5.30
N PRO A 339 0.38 -17.71 -4.39
CA PRO A 339 -0.22 -17.45 -3.10
C PRO A 339 -1.61 -16.83 -3.17
N GLU A 340 -1.96 -16.17 -4.27
CA GLU A 340 -3.29 -15.58 -4.46
C GLU A 340 -4.38 -16.65 -4.60
N ALA A 341 -4.02 -17.90 -4.92
CA ALA A 341 -4.95 -19.02 -4.95
C ALA A 341 -5.36 -19.53 -3.55
N VAL A 342 -4.60 -19.22 -2.48
CA VAL A 342 -4.83 -19.74 -1.11
C VAL A 342 -6.24 -19.45 -0.59
N PRO A 343 -6.79 -18.23 -0.65
CA PRO A 343 -8.15 -17.97 -0.18
C PRO A 343 -9.22 -18.73 -0.97
N ALA A 344 -9.04 -18.85 -2.29
CA ALA A 344 -9.97 -19.57 -3.16
C ALA A 344 -9.93 -21.08 -2.87
N LEU A 345 -8.74 -21.66 -2.66
CA LEU A 345 -8.58 -23.07 -2.29
C LEU A 345 -9.16 -23.38 -0.92
N ALA A 346 -8.94 -22.52 0.07
CA ALA A 346 -9.51 -22.69 1.40
C ALA A 346 -11.05 -22.68 1.34
N LEU A 347 -11.66 -21.69 0.69
CA LEU A 347 -13.10 -21.63 0.50
C LEU A 347 -13.62 -22.84 -0.31
N ARG A 348 -12.82 -23.34 -1.28
CA ARG A 348 -13.20 -24.51 -2.07
C ARG A 348 -13.38 -25.76 -1.21
N VAL A 349 -12.57 -25.95 -0.16
CA VAL A 349 -12.75 -27.07 0.79
C VAL A 349 -14.14 -27.00 1.42
N ASP A 350 -14.52 -25.84 1.97
CA ASP A 350 -15.81 -25.66 2.65
C ASP A 350 -17.00 -25.86 1.70
N VAL A 351 -16.88 -25.34 0.48
CA VAL A 351 -17.92 -25.46 -0.57
C VAL A 351 -18.11 -26.92 -0.97
N GLU A 352 -17.05 -27.69 -1.18
CA GLU A 352 -17.15 -29.09 -1.60
C GLU A 352 -17.64 -29.98 -0.44
N LEU A 353 -17.29 -29.66 0.82
CA LEU A 353 -17.91 -30.30 1.99
C LEU A 353 -19.41 -30.01 2.04
N GLY A 354 -19.83 -28.78 1.79
CA GLY A 354 -21.25 -28.41 1.70
C GLY A 354 -22.01 -29.13 0.58
N ARG A 355 -21.31 -29.55 -0.49
CA ARG A 355 -21.86 -30.37 -1.59
C ARG A 355 -21.87 -31.87 -1.27
N GLY A 356 -21.16 -32.30 -0.25
CA GLY A 356 -20.91 -33.72 0.04
C GLY A 356 -19.88 -34.37 -0.88
N ASP A 357 -19.12 -33.61 -1.66
CA ASP A 357 -18.03 -34.13 -2.52
C ASP A 357 -16.70 -34.18 -1.78
N LEU A 358 -16.55 -35.21 -0.95
CA LEU A 358 -15.36 -35.40 -0.11
C LEU A 358 -14.07 -35.51 -0.95
N ALA A 359 -14.15 -36.17 -2.12
CA ALA A 359 -12.99 -36.33 -2.97
C ALA A 359 -12.51 -35.00 -3.56
N ALA A 360 -13.42 -34.10 -3.91
CA ALA A 360 -13.06 -32.74 -4.35
C ALA A 360 -12.52 -31.91 -3.19
N ALA A 361 -13.09 -32.03 -2.00
CA ALA A 361 -12.59 -31.35 -0.79
C ALA A 361 -11.17 -31.81 -0.45
N GLU A 362 -10.87 -33.10 -0.48
CA GLU A 362 -9.53 -33.65 -0.28
C GLU A 362 -8.52 -33.15 -1.30
N ARG A 363 -8.88 -33.06 -2.58
CA ARG A 363 -8.00 -32.50 -3.61
C ARG A 363 -7.68 -31.02 -3.36
N ALA A 364 -8.68 -30.22 -2.99
CA ALA A 364 -8.48 -28.80 -2.65
C ALA A 364 -7.60 -28.62 -1.41
N ALA A 365 -7.83 -29.44 -0.38
CA ALA A 365 -7.00 -29.44 0.84
C ALA A 365 -5.56 -29.88 0.55
N GLY A 366 -5.37 -30.88 -0.30
CA GLY A 366 -4.05 -31.34 -0.75
C GLY A 366 -3.27 -30.24 -1.52
N ALA A 367 -3.93 -29.52 -2.42
CA ALA A 367 -3.34 -28.39 -3.13
C ALA A 367 -2.93 -27.27 -2.14
N LEU A 368 -3.79 -26.95 -1.16
CA LEU A 368 -3.50 -25.99 -0.13
C LEU A 368 -2.30 -26.40 0.75
N ALA A 369 -2.23 -27.69 1.11
CA ALA A 369 -1.13 -28.24 1.89
C ALA A 369 0.20 -28.22 1.10
N SER A 370 0.18 -28.48 -0.21
CA SER A 370 1.36 -28.37 -1.08
C SER A 370 1.89 -26.95 -1.12
N LEU A 371 1.02 -25.94 -1.33
CA LEU A 371 1.41 -24.53 -1.28
C LEU A 371 2.03 -24.12 0.08
N ALA A 372 1.51 -24.67 1.17
CA ALA A 372 2.06 -24.42 2.50
C ALA A 372 3.40 -25.13 2.73
N ALA A 373 3.62 -26.30 2.14
CA ALA A 373 4.86 -27.07 2.25
C ALA A 373 5.99 -26.44 1.41
N ASP A 374 5.68 -26.01 0.18
CA ASP A 374 6.64 -25.34 -0.71
C ASP A 374 7.18 -24.06 -0.05
N ARG A 375 6.33 -23.31 0.64
CA ARG A 375 6.75 -22.13 1.41
C ARG A 375 7.58 -22.45 2.66
N LYS A 376 7.37 -23.60 3.30
CA LYS A 376 8.16 -24.05 4.45
C LYS A 376 9.50 -24.70 4.06
N SER A 377 9.61 -25.23 2.85
CA SER A 377 10.86 -25.85 2.37
C SER A 377 11.89 -24.83 1.87
N VAL A 378 11.51 -23.57 1.78
CA VAL A 378 12.39 -22.43 1.46
C VAL A 378 12.89 -21.72 2.73
N VAL A 379 12.52 -22.23 3.91
CA VAL A 379 12.99 -21.79 5.24
C VAL A 379 14.23 -22.56 5.66
#